data_529b2f1c6cf8938f6b740537406539ea
#
_entry.id   529b2f1c6cf8938f6b740537406539ea
#
_cell.length_a   1.000
_cell.length_b   1.000
_cell.length_c   1.000
_cell.angle_alpha   90.00
_cell.angle_beta   90.00
_cell.angle_gamma   90.00
#
_symmetry.space_group_name_H-M   'P 1'
#
loop_
_entity.id
_entity.type
_entity.pdbx_description
1 polymer ?
#
loop_
_entity_poly.entity_id
_entity_poly.type
_entity_poly.pdbx_seq_one_letter_code
_entity_poly.pdbx_strand_id
1 'polypeptide(L)'
;MSIQYQWLTKERNMILNINNIHTAEIDALPIDETWTMGEVKPSLMHSIHAYPAKFPPFITTKALQYAKQQGIDVHTVADIFCGCGTVAYEALANRKSFFGCDLNPVATLIARTKCRKYDSNEIKKYFKRIKKMFFSDSVDMDEYFCKNTRICYWFYPNQVYDLYKLRSSIISVVELDKYLDFFFCAFSSILKSCSKWLTKSIKPQIDPRKQTKDVWEEFCRQICKMERANESSEVVEENNAKILTQSVLDLNINEPFVDLLVTSPPYVTSYEYADIHQLSTLWLDYSPDYKHFRTGSIGSLYHSDDLRFNVPKLNQSGLSVVMQMYSIDKKQAKAIAQYYVNMQAVVKKICNVVRKGGACLFVIGNTEYKSVKIDNARHLAESLLNEGFYNVTIKRRKILNKILTPYRDKNGKFSSDKTSRKIYSEEFLIFAQI
;
A
#
# COMPACT_ATOMS: atom_id res chain seq x y z
N MET A 1 -4.12 -23.85 -40.08
CA MET A 1 -4.94 -24.24 -38.90
C MET A 1 -4.17 -24.66 -37.64
N SER A 2 -2.82 -24.72 -37.64
CA SER A 2 -2.06 -25.26 -36.51
C SER A 2 -1.52 -24.22 -35.50
N ILE A 3 -1.38 -22.98 -35.87
CA ILE A 3 -0.77 -21.95 -34.99
C ILE A 3 -1.79 -21.36 -33.99
N GLN A 4 -3.03 -21.20 -34.36
CA GLN A 4 -4.09 -20.69 -33.48
C GLN A 4 -4.47 -21.68 -32.36
N TYR A 5 -4.38 -22.98 -32.62
CA TYR A 5 -4.65 -24.01 -31.60
C TYR A 5 -3.52 -24.16 -30.57
N GLN A 6 -2.27 -23.90 -30.94
CA GLN A 6 -1.14 -23.91 -30.00
C GLN A 6 -1.16 -22.75 -29.04
N TRP A 7 -1.65 -21.58 -29.44
CA TRP A 7 -1.81 -20.40 -28.56
C TRP A 7 -2.92 -20.62 -27.52
N LEU A 8 -4.05 -21.17 -27.91
CA LEU A 8 -5.17 -21.45 -26.99
C LEU A 8 -4.82 -22.49 -25.93
N THR A 9 -3.98 -23.48 -26.26
CA THR A 9 -3.52 -24.49 -25.30
C THR A 9 -2.45 -23.92 -24.33
N LYS A 10 -1.60 -23.03 -24.77
CA LYS A 10 -0.62 -22.36 -23.89
C LYS A 10 -1.27 -21.41 -22.90
N GLU A 11 -2.29 -20.63 -23.30
CA GLU A 11 -3.05 -19.76 -22.39
C GLU A 11 -3.87 -20.56 -21.37
N ARG A 12 -4.49 -21.68 -21.77
CA ARG A 12 -5.22 -22.56 -20.83
C ARG A 12 -4.35 -23.14 -19.72
N ASN A 13 -3.08 -23.40 -19.98
CA ASN A 13 -2.15 -23.90 -18.97
C ASN A 13 -1.62 -22.81 -18.02
N MET A 14 -1.83 -21.52 -18.30
CA MET A 14 -1.42 -20.40 -17.46
C MET A 14 -2.53 -19.90 -16.52
N ILE A 15 -3.76 -20.39 -16.66
CA ILE A 15 -4.92 -20.00 -15.87
C ILE A 15 -5.44 -21.22 -15.16
N LEU A 16 -5.39 -21.24 -13.84
CA LEU A 16 -6.07 -22.23 -13.03
C LEU A 16 -7.49 -21.73 -12.75
N ASN A 17 -8.48 -22.30 -13.46
CA ASN A 17 -9.88 -22.08 -13.10
C ASN A 17 -10.24 -23.09 -12.01
N ILE A 18 -10.57 -22.60 -10.82
CA ILE A 18 -10.57 -23.43 -9.61
C ILE A 18 -11.98 -23.94 -9.35
N ASN A 19 -12.23 -25.18 -9.72
CA ASN A 19 -13.39 -25.92 -9.24
C ASN A 19 -13.12 -26.58 -7.87
N ASN A 20 -11.85 -26.82 -7.52
CA ASN A 20 -11.44 -27.35 -6.22
C ASN A 20 -10.10 -26.73 -5.80
N ILE A 21 -10.15 -25.74 -4.92
CA ILE A 21 -8.99 -25.01 -4.43
C ILE A 21 -8.01 -25.88 -3.63
N HIS A 22 -8.51 -26.94 -2.99
CA HIS A 22 -7.69 -27.78 -2.09
C HIS A 22 -6.74 -28.70 -2.84
N THR A 23 -7.10 -29.09 -4.06
CA THR A 23 -6.26 -29.94 -4.93
C THR A 23 -5.45 -29.15 -5.96
N ALA A 24 -5.64 -27.83 -6.03
CA ALA A 24 -4.99 -26.98 -7.00
C ALA A 24 -3.50 -26.80 -6.68
N GLU A 25 -2.63 -27.07 -7.65
CA GLU A 25 -1.18 -26.85 -7.55
C GLU A 25 -0.80 -25.39 -7.85
N ILE A 26 -1.15 -24.47 -6.96
CA ILE A 26 -0.97 -23.02 -7.16
C ILE A 26 0.52 -22.67 -7.36
N ASP A 27 1.42 -23.31 -6.63
CA ASP A 27 2.86 -23.06 -6.73
C ASP A 27 3.50 -23.61 -8.00
N ALA A 28 2.87 -24.58 -8.66
CA ALA A 28 3.31 -25.16 -9.92
C ALA A 28 2.86 -24.35 -11.14
N LEU A 29 2.02 -23.30 -10.95
CA LEU A 29 1.61 -22.43 -12.04
C LEU A 29 2.82 -21.82 -12.74
N PRO A 30 2.88 -21.83 -14.08
CA PRO A 30 3.92 -21.13 -14.82
C PRO A 30 3.82 -19.61 -14.56
N ILE A 31 4.96 -18.94 -14.71
CA ILE A 31 4.99 -17.48 -14.65
C ILE A 31 4.27 -16.91 -15.87
N ASP A 32 3.28 -16.05 -15.63
CA ASP A 32 2.67 -15.24 -16.67
C ASP A 32 3.51 -13.96 -16.89
N GLU A 33 4.39 -14.01 -17.90
CA GLU A 33 5.30 -12.92 -18.21
C GLU A 33 4.56 -11.65 -18.63
N THR A 34 3.31 -11.74 -19.10
CA THR A 34 2.51 -10.56 -19.46
C THR A 34 2.17 -9.69 -18.27
N TRP A 35 2.15 -10.25 -17.05
CA TRP A 35 1.92 -9.53 -15.80
C TRP A 35 3.22 -9.16 -15.05
N THR A 36 4.37 -9.47 -15.63
CA THR A 36 5.67 -9.24 -14.97
C THR A 36 6.17 -7.80 -15.16
N MET A 37 5.92 -7.20 -16.31
CA MET A 37 6.33 -5.81 -16.62
C MET A 37 5.19 -5.00 -17.26
N GLY A 38 5.25 -3.68 -17.05
CA GLY A 38 4.48 -2.71 -17.80
C GLY A 38 5.19 -2.28 -19.09
N GLU A 39 4.42 -1.89 -20.08
CA GLU A 39 4.92 -1.41 -21.38
C GLU A 39 5.28 0.09 -21.35
N VAL A 40 4.68 0.83 -20.42
CA VAL A 40 4.81 2.28 -20.30
C VAL A 40 5.55 2.65 -19.02
N LYS A 41 6.38 3.70 -19.11
CA LYS A 41 7.05 4.28 -17.96
C LYS A 41 6.03 4.85 -16.97
N PRO A 42 6.13 4.54 -15.67
CA PRO A 42 5.23 5.09 -14.66
C PRO A 42 5.24 6.62 -14.61
N SER A 43 4.08 7.23 -14.35
CA SER A 43 3.95 8.67 -14.14
C SER A 43 4.87 9.17 -13.01
N LEU A 44 5.38 10.39 -13.15
CA LEU A 44 6.17 11.06 -12.11
C LEU A 44 5.39 11.21 -10.79
N MET A 45 4.07 11.26 -10.83
CA MET A 45 3.20 11.31 -9.65
C MET A 45 3.40 10.13 -8.71
N HIS A 46 3.81 8.95 -9.21
CA HIS A 46 4.16 7.83 -8.33
C HIS A 46 5.45 8.03 -7.53
N SER A 47 6.24 9.04 -7.87
CA SER A 47 7.51 9.34 -7.21
C SER A 47 7.45 10.48 -6.20
N ILE A 48 6.34 11.21 -6.06
CA ILE A 48 6.23 12.39 -5.20
C ILE A 48 6.53 12.13 -3.73
N HIS A 49 6.31 10.91 -3.27
CA HIS A 49 6.63 10.48 -1.90
C HIS A 49 7.23 9.08 -1.89
N ALA A 50 8.23 8.86 -1.02
CA ALA A 50 8.76 7.54 -0.77
C ALA A 50 7.75 6.72 0.06
N TYR A 51 7.23 5.65 -0.52
CA TYR A 51 6.30 4.74 0.15
C TYR A 51 6.77 3.30 -0.08
N PRO A 52 6.98 2.49 0.98
CA PRO A 52 7.44 1.11 0.83
C PRO A 52 6.35 0.22 0.22
N ALA A 53 6.78 -0.86 -0.45
CA ALA A 53 5.89 -1.87 -1.04
C ALA A 53 4.79 -1.28 -1.95
N LYS A 54 5.15 -0.28 -2.78
CA LYS A 54 4.20 0.30 -3.75
C LYS A 54 3.71 -0.76 -4.71
N PHE A 55 2.42 -0.70 -4.98
CA PHE A 55 1.77 -1.45 -6.03
C PHE A 55 2.33 -1.02 -7.41
N PRO A 56 2.67 -1.95 -8.33
CA PRO A 56 3.12 -1.58 -9.66
C PRO A 56 2.00 -0.94 -10.48
N PRO A 57 2.16 0.30 -10.99
CA PRO A 57 1.08 1.03 -11.68
C PRO A 57 0.43 0.26 -12.83
N PHE A 58 1.23 -0.38 -13.68
CA PHE A 58 0.75 -1.10 -14.86
C PHE A 58 -0.26 -2.22 -14.56
N ILE A 59 -0.29 -2.73 -13.32
CA ILE A 59 -1.26 -3.78 -12.94
C ILE A 59 -2.68 -3.24 -13.02
N THR A 60 -2.91 -1.98 -12.62
CA THR A 60 -4.24 -1.37 -12.74
C THR A 60 -4.69 -1.26 -14.19
N THR A 61 -3.82 -0.77 -15.08
CA THR A 61 -4.13 -0.68 -16.52
C THR A 61 -4.41 -2.06 -17.11
N LYS A 62 -3.61 -3.07 -16.77
CA LYS A 62 -3.86 -4.45 -17.21
C LYS A 62 -5.14 -5.06 -16.62
N ALA A 63 -5.48 -4.72 -15.37
CA ALA A 63 -6.73 -5.14 -14.75
C ALA A 63 -7.96 -4.56 -15.49
N LEU A 64 -7.90 -3.28 -15.89
CA LEU A 64 -8.92 -2.66 -16.72
C LEU A 64 -9.07 -3.34 -18.09
N GLN A 65 -7.95 -3.66 -18.74
CA GLN A 65 -7.95 -4.40 -20.01
C GLN A 65 -8.54 -5.80 -19.84
N TYR A 66 -8.16 -6.50 -18.78
CA TYR A 66 -8.67 -7.83 -18.49
C TYR A 66 -10.17 -7.81 -18.20
N ALA A 67 -10.66 -6.88 -17.38
CA ALA A 67 -12.08 -6.70 -17.11
C ALA A 67 -12.88 -6.49 -18.40
N LYS A 68 -12.38 -5.63 -19.30
CA LYS A 68 -12.99 -5.41 -20.64
C LYS A 68 -13.02 -6.69 -21.47
N GLN A 69 -11.97 -7.51 -21.44
CA GLN A 69 -11.94 -8.82 -22.14
C GLN A 69 -12.96 -9.80 -21.56
N GLN A 70 -13.31 -9.67 -20.29
CA GLN A 70 -14.37 -10.44 -19.65
C GLN A 70 -15.78 -9.86 -19.83
N GLY A 71 -15.92 -8.82 -20.65
CA GLY A 71 -17.20 -8.17 -20.92
C GLY A 71 -17.67 -7.23 -19.80
N ILE A 72 -16.80 -6.85 -18.88
CA ILE A 72 -17.13 -5.93 -17.77
C ILE A 72 -16.87 -4.50 -18.22
N ASP A 73 -17.92 -3.68 -18.25
CA ASP A 73 -17.79 -2.24 -18.49
C ASP A 73 -17.47 -1.55 -17.15
N VAL A 74 -16.25 -1.02 -17.07
CA VAL A 74 -15.73 -0.41 -15.84
C VAL A 74 -15.89 1.09 -15.89
N HIS A 75 -16.66 1.65 -14.98
CA HIS A 75 -16.78 3.09 -14.71
C HIS A 75 -16.11 3.47 -13.39
N THR A 76 -16.27 2.64 -12.37
CA THR A 76 -15.75 2.86 -11.04
C THR A 76 -14.76 1.76 -10.64
N VAL A 77 -13.54 2.18 -10.30
CA VAL A 77 -12.48 1.32 -9.75
C VAL A 77 -12.39 1.52 -8.25
N ALA A 78 -12.11 0.47 -7.50
CA ALA A 78 -11.83 0.59 -6.06
C ALA A 78 -10.51 -0.05 -5.65
N ASP A 79 -9.94 0.47 -4.54
CA ASP A 79 -8.86 -0.16 -3.78
C ASP A 79 -9.10 0.05 -2.29
N ILE A 80 -9.41 -1.03 -1.58
CA ILE A 80 -9.75 -1.01 -0.14
C ILE A 80 -8.54 -1.10 0.78
N PHE A 81 -7.34 -1.18 0.20
CA PHE A 81 -6.04 -1.02 0.85
C PHE A 81 -5.21 -0.05 0.04
N CYS A 82 -5.77 1.14 -0.22
CA CYS A 82 -5.30 2.03 -1.28
C CYS A 82 -3.90 2.59 -1.05
N GLY A 83 -3.35 2.47 0.16
CA GLY A 83 -2.01 2.90 0.48
C GLY A 83 -1.74 4.32 -0.04
N CYS A 84 -0.65 4.49 -0.76
CA CYS A 84 -0.29 5.78 -1.34
C CYS A 84 -1.01 6.10 -2.68
N GLY A 85 -2.13 5.44 -3.00
CA GLY A 85 -3.01 5.78 -4.11
C GLY A 85 -2.46 5.46 -5.50
N THR A 86 -1.78 4.33 -5.68
CA THR A 86 -1.32 3.93 -7.01
C THR A 86 -2.50 3.56 -7.92
N VAL A 87 -3.40 2.70 -7.44
CA VAL A 87 -4.62 2.32 -8.18
C VAL A 87 -5.50 3.54 -8.42
N ALA A 88 -5.62 4.42 -7.41
CA ALA A 88 -6.41 5.64 -7.50
C ALA A 88 -5.94 6.54 -8.67
N TYR A 89 -4.64 6.82 -8.73
CA TYR A 89 -4.07 7.63 -9.79
C TYR A 89 -4.27 7.00 -11.17
N GLU A 90 -3.99 5.69 -11.31
CA GLU A 90 -4.14 4.98 -12.59
C GLU A 90 -5.60 4.90 -13.03
N ALA A 91 -6.57 4.76 -12.12
CA ALA A 91 -7.98 4.80 -12.44
C ALA A 91 -8.37 6.16 -13.04
N LEU A 92 -7.99 7.27 -12.39
CA LEU A 92 -8.25 8.62 -12.87
C LEU A 92 -7.56 8.93 -14.20
N ALA A 93 -6.30 8.51 -14.38
CA ALA A 93 -5.56 8.65 -15.64
C ALA A 93 -6.25 7.89 -16.79
N ASN A 94 -6.95 6.79 -16.49
CA ASN A 94 -7.80 6.06 -17.43
C ASN A 94 -9.25 6.57 -17.46
N ARG A 95 -9.53 7.78 -16.93
CA ARG A 95 -10.86 8.42 -16.92
C ARG A 95 -11.94 7.58 -16.23
N LYS A 96 -11.56 6.88 -15.15
CA LYS A 96 -12.47 6.12 -14.30
C LYS A 96 -12.63 6.82 -12.97
N SER A 97 -13.81 6.70 -12.36
CA SER A 97 -14.01 7.12 -10.97
C SER A 97 -13.28 6.17 -10.03
N PHE A 98 -12.88 6.68 -8.88
CA PHE A 98 -12.17 5.89 -7.87
C PHE A 98 -12.81 5.97 -6.50
N PHE A 99 -12.88 4.82 -5.82
CA PHE A 99 -13.22 4.72 -4.41
C PHE A 99 -12.16 3.93 -3.67
N GLY A 100 -11.71 4.41 -2.51
CA GLY A 100 -10.75 3.65 -1.72
C GLY A 100 -10.66 4.06 -0.27
N CYS A 101 -10.02 3.22 0.53
CA CYS A 101 -9.71 3.52 1.92
C CYS A 101 -8.35 2.96 2.33
N ASP A 102 -7.78 3.56 3.35
CA ASP A 102 -6.61 3.05 4.08
C ASP A 102 -6.68 3.53 5.53
N LEU A 103 -6.25 2.69 6.47
CA LEU A 103 -6.21 3.06 7.89
C LEU A 103 -5.15 4.14 8.18
N ASN A 104 -4.09 4.19 7.36
CA ASN A 104 -2.94 5.06 7.56
C ASN A 104 -3.20 6.47 7.00
N PRO A 105 -3.33 7.52 7.83
CA PRO A 105 -3.60 8.88 7.36
C PRO A 105 -2.47 9.46 6.49
N VAL A 106 -1.23 9.02 6.67
CA VAL A 106 -0.10 9.42 5.80
C VAL A 106 -0.28 8.83 4.40
N ALA A 107 -0.75 7.59 4.30
CA ALA A 107 -1.04 6.94 3.03
C ALA A 107 -2.14 7.69 2.28
N THR A 108 -3.26 7.97 2.94
CA THR A 108 -4.40 8.68 2.32
C THR A 108 -4.08 10.13 1.97
N LEU A 109 -3.22 10.82 2.73
CA LEU A 109 -2.67 12.13 2.35
C LEU A 109 -1.95 12.06 1.00
N ILE A 110 -1.02 11.10 0.85
CA ILE A 110 -0.28 10.91 -0.40
C ILE A 110 -1.24 10.54 -1.55
N ALA A 111 -2.22 9.67 -1.28
CA ALA A 111 -3.20 9.25 -2.27
C ALA A 111 -4.06 10.43 -2.75
N ARG A 112 -4.61 11.25 -1.85
CA ARG A 112 -5.37 12.45 -2.20
C ARG A 112 -4.54 13.45 -2.99
N THR A 113 -3.27 13.65 -2.59
CA THR A 113 -2.34 14.53 -3.31
C THR A 113 -2.10 14.07 -4.74
N LYS A 114 -1.96 12.77 -5.00
CA LYS A 114 -1.79 12.23 -6.35
C LYS A 114 -3.02 12.37 -7.23
N CYS A 115 -4.19 12.28 -6.63
CA CYS A 115 -5.48 12.24 -7.36
C CYS A 115 -6.03 13.62 -7.72
N ARG A 116 -5.27 14.69 -7.46
CA ARG A 116 -5.70 16.07 -7.73
C ARG A 116 -4.79 16.75 -8.74
N LYS A 117 -5.37 17.65 -9.53
CA LYS A 117 -4.64 18.58 -10.38
C LYS A 117 -4.53 19.93 -9.65
N TYR A 118 -3.35 20.52 -9.67
CA TYR A 118 -3.06 21.77 -8.97
C TYR A 118 -2.72 22.87 -9.98
N ASP A 119 -3.21 24.09 -9.72
CA ASP A 119 -2.78 25.27 -10.47
C ASP A 119 -1.35 25.65 -10.04
N SER A 120 -0.43 25.66 -10.99
CA SER A 120 0.98 26.01 -10.75
C SER A 120 1.17 27.42 -10.25
N ASN A 121 0.28 28.38 -10.61
CA ASN A 121 0.34 29.75 -10.12
C ASN A 121 -0.03 29.83 -8.64
N GLU A 122 -1.07 29.09 -8.23
CA GLU A 122 -1.45 29.03 -6.82
C GLU A 122 -0.39 28.32 -5.97
N ILE A 123 0.24 27.24 -6.48
CA ILE A 123 1.40 26.62 -5.79
C ILE A 123 2.49 27.66 -5.58
N LYS A 124 2.90 28.41 -6.62
CA LYS A 124 3.94 29.43 -6.53
C LYS A 124 3.58 30.56 -5.58
N LYS A 125 2.32 31.00 -5.59
CA LYS A 125 1.81 32.02 -4.66
C LYS A 125 1.89 31.57 -3.20
N TYR A 126 1.39 30.39 -2.88
CA TYR A 126 1.50 29.81 -1.54
C TYR A 126 2.96 29.59 -1.14
N PHE A 127 3.77 29.04 -2.00
CA PHE A 127 5.19 28.81 -1.74
C PHE A 127 5.95 30.10 -1.42
N LYS A 128 5.68 31.20 -2.17
CA LYS A 128 6.27 32.53 -1.88
C LYS A 128 5.85 33.05 -0.50
N ARG A 129 4.59 32.88 -0.11
CA ARG A 129 4.07 33.28 1.21
C ARG A 129 4.69 32.41 2.32
N ILE A 130 4.77 31.08 2.13
CA ILE A 130 5.42 30.15 3.05
C ILE A 130 6.89 30.55 3.24
N LYS A 131 7.62 30.85 2.15
CA LYS A 131 9.01 31.32 2.22
C LYS A 131 9.14 32.57 3.08
N LYS A 132 8.30 33.59 2.85
CA LYS A 132 8.30 34.80 3.59
C LYS A 132 8.09 34.55 5.09
N MET A 133 7.11 33.71 5.44
CA MET A 133 6.79 33.36 6.82
C MET A 133 7.90 32.54 7.48
N PHE A 134 8.50 31.59 6.77
CA PHE A 134 9.60 30.77 7.27
C PHE A 134 10.86 31.60 7.60
N PHE A 135 11.16 32.62 6.83
CA PHE A 135 12.31 33.49 7.07
C PHE A 135 11.97 34.78 7.91
N SER A 136 10.73 34.92 8.34
CA SER A 136 10.37 35.98 9.30
C SER A 136 10.85 35.63 10.71
N ASP A 137 10.52 36.47 11.69
CA ASP A 137 10.98 36.39 13.08
C ASP A 137 10.81 35.00 13.73
N SER A 138 11.42 34.85 14.90
CA SER A 138 11.35 33.61 15.70
C SER A 138 9.90 33.20 15.99
N VAL A 139 9.65 31.91 15.95
CA VAL A 139 8.35 31.31 16.31
C VAL A 139 8.51 30.64 17.66
N ASP A 140 7.61 30.94 18.60
CA ASP A 140 7.53 30.20 19.85
C ASP A 140 7.10 28.76 19.56
N MET A 141 7.96 27.84 19.92
CA MET A 141 7.72 26.42 19.61
C MET A 141 6.80 25.79 20.65
N ASP A 142 5.75 25.12 20.16
CA ASP A 142 4.84 24.35 21.00
C ASP A 142 5.59 23.33 21.87
N GLU A 143 5.21 23.26 23.15
CA GLU A 143 5.80 22.38 24.14
C GLU A 143 5.80 20.91 23.72
N TYR A 144 4.76 20.47 22.97
CA TYR A 144 4.68 19.12 22.44
C TYR A 144 5.90 18.78 21.58
N PHE A 145 6.29 19.65 20.64
CA PHE A 145 7.43 19.37 19.75
C PHE A 145 8.78 19.47 20.47
N CYS A 146 8.88 20.35 21.48
CA CYS A 146 10.09 20.48 22.31
C CYS A 146 10.34 19.27 23.21
N LYS A 147 9.27 18.71 23.81
CA LYS A 147 9.33 17.69 24.84
C LYS A 147 9.00 16.27 24.36
N ASN A 148 8.50 16.12 23.13
CA ASN A 148 8.18 14.80 22.59
C ASN A 148 9.45 13.96 22.46
N THR A 149 9.57 12.97 23.33
CA THR A 149 10.77 12.09 23.40
C THR A 149 11.06 11.38 22.08
N ARG A 150 10.01 11.07 21.29
CA ARG A 150 10.18 10.39 20.02
C ARG A 150 10.67 11.31 18.91
N ILE A 151 10.21 12.55 18.88
CA ILE A 151 10.71 13.59 17.96
C ILE A 151 12.17 13.88 18.29
N CYS A 152 12.51 14.15 19.56
CA CYS A 152 13.88 14.40 20.01
C CYS A 152 14.82 13.21 19.76
N TYR A 153 14.30 11.98 19.81
CA TYR A 153 15.07 10.79 19.45
C TYR A 153 15.49 10.81 17.97
N TRP A 154 14.61 11.23 17.05
CA TRP A 154 14.85 11.18 15.60
C TRP A 154 15.54 12.41 15.02
N PHE A 155 15.40 13.56 15.65
CA PHE A 155 15.88 14.83 15.10
C PHE A 155 16.89 15.49 16.04
N TYR A 156 17.74 16.36 15.50
CA TYR A 156 18.54 17.28 16.29
C TYR A 156 17.71 18.53 16.63
N PRO A 157 18.04 19.30 17.69
CA PRO A 157 17.23 20.45 18.11
C PRO A 157 17.01 21.49 17.01
N ASN A 158 18.04 21.79 16.22
CA ASN A 158 17.93 22.72 15.08
C ASN A 158 16.94 22.22 14.02
N GLN A 159 16.98 20.91 13.68
CA GLN A 159 15.99 20.32 12.78
C GLN A 159 14.57 20.36 13.35
N VAL A 160 14.40 20.13 14.63
CA VAL A 160 13.08 20.25 15.29
C VAL A 160 12.55 21.66 15.12
N TYR A 161 13.37 22.67 15.40
CA TYR A 161 13.00 24.07 15.26
C TYR A 161 12.62 24.43 13.81
N ASP A 162 13.47 24.10 12.85
CA ASP A 162 13.24 24.43 11.43
C ASP A 162 12.01 23.70 10.87
N LEU A 163 11.82 22.43 11.21
CA LEU A 163 10.62 21.66 10.82
C LEU A 163 9.35 22.24 11.45
N TYR A 164 9.41 22.64 12.72
CA TYR A 164 8.28 23.29 13.39
C TYR A 164 7.93 24.61 12.70
N LYS A 165 8.94 25.43 12.43
CA LYS A 165 8.79 26.72 11.75
C LYS A 165 8.19 26.55 10.35
N LEU A 166 8.65 25.55 9.59
CA LEU A 166 8.11 25.21 8.27
C LEU A 166 6.65 24.77 8.36
N ARG A 167 6.34 23.84 9.27
CA ARG A 167 4.97 23.36 9.50
C ARG A 167 4.03 24.49 9.86
N SER A 168 4.42 25.35 10.80
CA SER A 168 3.64 26.50 11.24
C SER A 168 3.42 27.49 10.10
N SER A 169 4.46 27.73 9.28
CA SER A 169 4.34 28.58 8.08
C SER A 169 3.35 28.03 7.06
N ILE A 170 3.33 26.71 6.85
CA ILE A 170 2.37 26.06 5.94
C ILE A 170 0.95 26.27 6.48
N ILE A 171 0.71 25.96 7.76
CA ILE A 171 -0.63 26.07 8.38
C ILE A 171 -1.14 27.50 8.34
N SER A 172 -0.30 28.48 8.63
CA SER A 172 -0.70 29.91 8.68
C SER A 172 -0.97 30.52 7.31
N VAL A 173 -0.43 29.91 6.25
CA VAL A 173 -0.47 30.50 4.90
C VAL A 173 -1.47 29.82 3.98
N VAL A 174 -1.64 28.50 4.10
CA VAL A 174 -2.41 27.69 3.16
C VAL A 174 -3.83 27.51 3.64
N GLU A 175 -4.77 28.18 2.99
CA GLU A 175 -6.17 28.27 3.40
C GLU A 175 -7.04 27.15 2.79
N LEU A 176 -6.65 26.62 1.64
CA LEU A 176 -7.42 25.61 0.92
C LEU A 176 -6.91 24.19 1.18
N ASP A 177 -7.77 23.30 1.64
CA ASP A 177 -7.46 21.92 2.02
C ASP A 177 -6.67 21.16 0.95
N LYS A 178 -7.01 21.35 -0.32
CA LYS A 178 -6.29 20.64 -1.39
C LYS A 178 -4.82 21.06 -1.49
N TYR A 179 -4.50 22.35 -1.31
CA TYR A 179 -3.12 22.83 -1.29
C TYR A 179 -2.44 22.49 0.03
N LEU A 180 -3.18 22.45 1.14
CA LEU A 180 -2.66 21.99 2.41
C LEU A 180 -2.18 20.53 2.30
N ASP A 181 -2.97 19.63 1.71
CA ASP A 181 -2.56 18.26 1.40
C ASP A 181 -1.28 18.22 0.53
N PHE A 182 -1.15 19.10 -0.47
CA PHE A 182 0.03 19.18 -1.33
C PHE A 182 1.30 19.55 -0.53
N PHE A 183 1.24 20.64 0.24
CA PHE A 183 2.39 21.10 1.02
C PHE A 183 2.70 20.16 2.19
N PHE A 184 1.72 19.52 2.81
CA PHE A 184 1.93 18.50 3.83
C PHE A 184 2.50 17.22 3.27
N CYS A 185 2.14 16.81 2.06
CA CYS A 185 2.78 15.70 1.37
C CYS A 185 4.26 16.00 1.09
N ALA A 186 4.59 17.23 0.66
CA ALA A 186 5.97 17.69 0.51
C ALA A 186 6.73 17.68 1.84
N PHE A 187 6.16 18.25 2.89
CA PHE A 187 6.71 18.25 4.24
C PHE A 187 6.97 16.83 4.77
N SER A 188 5.98 15.95 4.67
CA SER A 188 6.11 14.53 5.08
C SER A 188 7.25 13.82 4.35
N SER A 189 7.42 14.12 3.06
CA SER A 189 8.45 13.48 2.21
C SER A 189 9.88 13.81 2.66
N ILE A 190 10.14 14.97 3.24
CA ILE A 190 11.48 15.42 3.66
C ILE A 190 11.86 14.96 5.07
N LEU A 191 10.91 14.56 5.91
CA LEU A 191 11.17 14.23 7.32
C LEU A 191 12.29 13.19 7.49
N LYS A 192 12.32 12.18 6.64
CA LYS A 192 13.36 11.15 6.73
C LYS A 192 14.75 11.69 6.38
N SER A 193 14.88 12.57 5.38
CA SER A 193 16.17 13.16 4.99
C SER A 193 16.70 14.13 6.06
N CYS A 194 15.80 14.85 6.73
CA CYS A 194 16.11 15.78 7.81
C CYS A 194 16.28 15.11 9.18
N SER A 195 16.06 13.80 9.30
CA SER A 195 16.19 13.04 10.55
C SER A 195 17.45 12.18 10.61
N LYS A 196 17.75 11.63 11.80
CA LYS A 196 18.81 10.62 12.03
C LYS A 196 18.46 9.22 11.51
N TRP A 197 17.32 9.03 10.84
CA TRP A 197 16.93 7.74 10.29
C TRP A 197 17.87 7.31 9.17
N LEU A 198 18.37 6.07 9.24
CA LEU A 198 19.26 5.49 8.22
C LEU A 198 18.63 5.54 6.84
N THR A 199 19.26 6.22 5.89
CA THR A 199 18.70 6.53 4.57
C THR A 199 18.24 5.29 3.80
N LYS A 200 19.04 4.22 3.82
CA LYS A 200 18.76 2.97 3.07
C LYS A 200 17.85 1.99 3.80
N SER A 201 17.51 2.24 5.08
CA SER A 201 16.63 1.34 5.85
C SER A 201 15.17 1.73 5.70
N ILE A 202 14.30 0.74 5.43
CA ILE A 202 12.85 0.91 5.51
C ILE A 202 12.43 0.90 6.99
N LYS A 203 12.97 -0.06 7.77
CA LYS A 203 12.68 -0.17 9.20
C LYS A 203 13.31 0.97 9.99
N PRO A 204 12.68 1.43 11.09
CA PRO A 204 13.25 2.43 11.97
C PRO A 204 14.63 2.03 12.49
N GLN A 205 15.65 2.77 12.09
CA GLN A 205 17.03 2.57 12.52
C GLN A 205 17.77 3.89 12.49
N ILE A 206 18.44 4.26 13.58
CA ILE A 206 19.30 5.44 13.64
C ILE A 206 20.65 5.14 12.96
N ASP A 207 21.09 6.14 12.20
CA ASP A 207 22.48 6.26 11.77
C ASP A 207 23.13 7.44 12.51
N PRO A 208 23.99 7.17 13.52
CA PRO A 208 24.60 8.24 14.31
C PRO A 208 25.60 9.10 13.52
N ARG A 209 26.04 8.64 12.34
CA ARG A 209 26.98 9.35 11.45
C ARG A 209 26.27 10.13 10.35
N LYS A 210 24.93 10.00 10.25
CA LYS A 210 24.19 10.66 9.19
C LYS A 210 24.24 12.17 9.35
N GLN A 211 24.73 12.85 8.31
CA GLN A 211 24.56 14.27 8.13
C GLN A 211 23.12 14.52 7.66
N THR A 212 22.33 15.16 8.51
CA THR A 212 20.97 15.55 8.18
C THR A 212 20.96 16.66 7.15
N LYS A 213 19.93 16.67 6.31
CA LYS A 213 19.79 17.69 5.26
C LYS A 213 19.17 18.96 5.85
N ASP A 214 19.49 20.10 5.23
CA ASP A 214 18.81 21.35 5.50
C ASP A 214 17.31 21.25 5.18
N VAL A 215 16.47 21.73 6.08
CA VAL A 215 15.00 21.58 5.99
C VAL A 215 14.44 22.40 4.84
N TRP A 216 14.88 23.67 4.69
CA TRP A 216 14.35 24.53 3.65
C TRP A 216 14.79 24.08 2.25
N GLU A 217 16.06 23.74 2.08
CA GLU A 217 16.57 23.24 0.80
C GLU A 217 15.90 21.93 0.35
N GLU A 218 15.69 20.99 1.29
CA GLU A 218 14.98 19.74 0.98
C GLU A 218 13.53 20.02 0.61
N PHE A 219 12.87 20.94 1.31
CA PHE A 219 11.50 21.35 0.99
C PHE A 219 11.41 21.97 -0.40
N CYS A 220 12.30 22.90 -0.74
CA CYS A 220 12.37 23.50 -2.08
C CYS A 220 12.55 22.43 -3.18
N ARG A 221 13.49 21.50 -2.99
CA ARG A 221 13.68 20.38 -3.95
C ARG A 221 12.44 19.52 -4.11
N GLN A 222 11.75 19.25 -3.01
CA GLN A 222 10.55 18.44 -3.01
C GLN A 222 9.39 19.15 -3.70
N ILE A 223 9.20 20.45 -3.47
CA ILE A 223 8.18 21.26 -4.17
C ILE A 223 8.44 21.25 -5.68
N CYS A 224 9.67 21.54 -6.13
CA CYS A 224 10.01 21.49 -7.55
C CYS A 224 9.75 20.10 -8.18
N LYS A 225 10.03 19.03 -7.44
CA LYS A 225 9.73 17.66 -7.89
C LYS A 225 8.23 17.43 -8.04
N MET A 226 7.42 17.91 -7.08
CA MET A 226 5.97 17.75 -7.12
C MET A 226 5.31 18.63 -8.18
N GLU A 227 5.81 19.84 -8.42
CA GLU A 227 5.34 20.70 -9.53
C GLU A 227 5.55 20.00 -10.88
N ARG A 228 6.75 19.50 -11.16
CA ARG A 228 7.03 18.73 -12.39
C ARG A 228 6.12 17.50 -12.55
N ALA A 229 5.84 16.81 -11.44
CA ALA A 229 4.94 15.67 -11.45
C ALA A 229 3.50 16.11 -11.75
N ASN A 230 3.04 17.22 -11.16
CA ASN A 230 1.73 17.81 -11.41
C ASN A 230 1.56 18.27 -12.86
N GLU A 231 2.58 18.91 -13.43
CA GLU A 231 2.56 19.35 -14.85
C GLU A 231 2.38 18.18 -15.81
N SER A 232 3.08 17.05 -15.55
CA SER A 232 3.02 15.82 -16.34
C SER A 232 1.84 14.90 -15.99
N SER A 233 0.99 15.29 -15.04
CA SER A 233 -0.13 14.45 -14.59
C SER A 233 -1.24 14.37 -15.63
N GLU A 234 -1.70 13.15 -15.89
CA GLU A 234 -2.82 12.83 -16.79
C GLU A 234 -4.19 12.95 -16.11
N VAL A 235 -4.23 13.22 -14.80
CA VAL A 235 -5.48 13.45 -14.07
C VAL A 235 -6.07 14.79 -14.50
N VAL A 236 -7.30 14.77 -15.01
CA VAL A 236 -8.01 15.94 -15.55
C VAL A 236 -9.11 16.41 -14.60
N GLU A 237 -9.85 15.47 -13.99
CA GLU A 237 -11.00 15.75 -13.15
C GLU A 237 -10.70 15.45 -11.69
N GLU A 238 -10.80 16.46 -10.81
CA GLU A 238 -10.42 16.36 -9.40
C GLU A 238 -11.46 15.61 -8.54
N ASN A 239 -12.73 15.60 -8.94
CA ASN A 239 -13.84 15.14 -8.08
C ASN A 239 -14.18 13.65 -8.21
N ASN A 240 -13.46 12.91 -9.06
CA ASN A 240 -13.78 11.51 -9.32
C ASN A 240 -13.08 10.51 -8.39
N ALA A 241 -12.40 10.99 -7.35
CA ALA A 241 -11.78 10.12 -6.34
C ALA A 241 -12.34 10.37 -4.94
N LYS A 242 -12.90 9.34 -4.32
CA LYS A 242 -13.28 9.33 -2.91
C LYS A 242 -12.31 8.44 -2.14
N ILE A 243 -11.47 9.05 -1.28
CA ILE A 243 -10.46 8.37 -0.49
C ILE A 243 -10.75 8.61 1.00
N LEU A 244 -11.00 7.53 1.74
CA LEU A 244 -11.37 7.55 3.14
C LEU A 244 -10.17 7.14 4.01
N THR A 245 -9.99 7.82 5.16
CA THR A 245 -8.99 7.41 6.16
C THR A 245 -9.69 6.58 7.21
N GLN A 246 -9.86 5.29 6.93
CA GLN A 246 -10.50 4.33 7.85
C GLN A 246 -10.16 2.89 7.48
N SER A 247 -10.41 1.97 8.41
CA SER A 247 -10.28 0.54 8.15
C SER A 247 -11.33 0.06 7.15
N VAL A 248 -10.95 -0.85 6.27
CA VAL A 248 -11.91 -1.55 5.39
C VAL A 248 -12.97 -2.32 6.18
N LEU A 249 -12.65 -2.80 7.38
CA LEU A 249 -13.59 -3.51 8.25
C LEU A 249 -14.71 -2.60 8.76
N ASP A 250 -14.46 -1.29 8.84
CA ASP A 250 -15.39 -0.28 9.30
C ASP A 250 -16.20 0.35 8.14
N LEU A 251 -15.91 -0.06 6.89
CA LEU A 251 -16.68 0.44 5.74
C LEU A 251 -18.16 0.05 5.88
N ASN A 252 -19.02 1.05 5.73
CA ASN A 252 -20.48 0.87 5.64
C ASN A 252 -20.94 1.41 4.28
N ILE A 253 -21.25 0.50 3.37
CA ILE A 253 -21.74 0.79 2.02
C ILE A 253 -23.15 0.23 1.92
N ASN A 254 -24.11 1.10 1.64
CA ASN A 254 -25.53 0.72 1.58
C ASN A 254 -25.85 -0.07 0.30
N GLU A 255 -25.23 0.31 -0.82
CA GLU A 255 -25.47 -0.33 -2.12
C GLU A 255 -24.13 -0.51 -2.86
N PRO A 256 -23.89 -1.68 -3.44
CA PRO A 256 -22.69 -1.93 -4.24
C PRO A 256 -22.67 -1.05 -5.51
N PHE A 257 -21.53 -0.39 -5.77
CA PHE A 257 -21.41 0.56 -6.88
C PHE A 257 -20.10 0.44 -7.67
N VAL A 258 -19.20 -0.42 -7.24
CA VAL A 258 -17.88 -0.60 -7.85
C VAL A 258 -17.94 -1.67 -8.93
N ASP A 259 -17.36 -1.40 -10.10
CA ASP A 259 -17.28 -2.34 -11.21
C ASP A 259 -16.07 -3.25 -11.13
N LEU A 260 -14.92 -2.68 -10.73
CA LEU A 260 -13.65 -3.39 -10.62
C LEU A 260 -12.91 -2.99 -9.34
N LEU A 261 -12.67 -3.95 -8.48
CA LEU A 261 -11.80 -3.78 -7.33
C LEU A 261 -10.40 -4.31 -7.67
N VAL A 262 -9.38 -3.47 -7.49
CA VAL A 262 -7.96 -3.85 -7.69
C VAL A 262 -7.22 -3.52 -6.41
N THR A 263 -6.67 -4.51 -5.73
CA THR A 263 -6.07 -4.28 -4.41
C THR A 263 -4.90 -5.22 -4.11
N SER A 264 -3.99 -4.75 -3.26
CA SER A 264 -2.94 -5.59 -2.68
C SER A 264 -3.04 -5.49 -1.16
N PRO A 265 -3.64 -6.48 -0.49
CA PRO A 265 -3.79 -6.47 0.95
C PRO A 265 -2.44 -6.53 1.65
N PRO A 266 -2.33 -6.07 2.91
CA PRO A 266 -1.13 -6.25 3.70
C PRO A 266 -0.82 -7.74 3.85
N TYR A 267 0.47 -8.09 3.81
CA TYR A 267 0.90 -9.48 4.02
C TYR A 267 1.05 -9.73 5.53
N VAL A 268 0.70 -10.93 5.95
CA VAL A 268 0.88 -11.33 7.33
C VAL A 268 2.35 -11.18 7.75
N THR A 269 2.59 -10.52 8.88
CA THR A 269 3.93 -10.36 9.51
C THR A 269 5.00 -9.64 8.67
N SER A 270 4.60 -8.85 7.65
CA SER A 270 5.57 -8.23 6.74
C SER A 270 6.11 -6.89 7.25
N TYR A 271 5.27 -5.89 7.40
CA TYR A 271 5.64 -4.53 7.78
C TYR A 271 4.66 -3.97 8.82
N GLU A 272 5.21 -3.36 9.88
CA GLU A 272 4.44 -2.47 10.74
C GLU A 272 4.43 -1.07 10.11
N TYR A 273 3.39 -0.77 9.35
CA TYR A 273 3.27 0.51 8.64
C TYR A 273 3.23 1.70 9.59
N ALA A 274 2.66 1.54 10.78
CA ALA A 274 2.69 2.56 11.83
C ALA A 274 4.14 2.99 12.19
N ASP A 275 5.06 2.02 12.28
CA ASP A 275 6.46 2.30 12.60
C ASP A 275 7.18 3.01 11.47
N ILE A 276 6.86 2.66 10.22
CA ILE A 276 7.49 3.24 9.04
C ILE A 276 7.09 4.70 8.86
N HIS A 277 5.84 5.04 9.17
CA HIS A 277 5.28 6.38 9.00
C HIS A 277 5.28 7.22 10.27
N GLN A 278 5.91 6.74 11.36
CA GLN A 278 5.90 7.42 12.66
C GLN A 278 6.32 8.90 12.61
N LEU A 279 7.31 9.26 11.79
CA LEU A 279 7.75 10.64 11.67
C LEU A 279 6.62 11.53 11.16
N SER A 280 5.98 11.12 10.07
CA SER A 280 4.87 11.88 9.48
C SER A 280 3.65 11.89 10.40
N THR A 281 3.35 10.79 11.08
CA THR A 281 2.23 10.71 12.04
C THR A 281 2.38 11.72 13.17
N LEU A 282 3.59 11.84 13.75
CA LEU A 282 3.87 12.77 14.84
C LEU A 282 3.91 14.23 14.36
N TRP A 283 4.55 14.49 13.23
CA TRP A 283 4.71 15.85 12.71
C TRP A 283 3.45 16.44 12.09
N LEU A 284 2.56 15.61 11.55
CA LEU A 284 1.27 16.04 11.00
C LEU A 284 0.13 15.98 12.01
N ASP A 285 0.45 15.66 13.27
CA ASP A 285 -0.50 15.62 14.37
C ASP A 285 -1.67 14.65 14.17
N TYR A 286 -1.40 13.55 13.46
CA TYR A 286 -2.42 12.51 13.25
C TYR A 286 -2.64 11.65 14.50
N SER A 287 -1.65 11.55 15.36
CA SER A 287 -1.74 10.92 16.68
C SER A 287 -0.54 11.31 17.54
N PRO A 288 -0.73 11.58 18.84
CA PRO A 288 0.36 11.81 19.78
C PRO A 288 1.23 10.54 20.00
N ASP A 289 0.66 9.36 19.79
CA ASP A 289 1.40 8.10 19.76
C ASP A 289 1.14 7.33 18.45
N TYR A 290 2.16 7.27 17.58
CA TYR A 290 2.09 6.55 16.31
C TYR A 290 1.73 5.06 16.46
N LYS A 291 1.95 4.45 17.65
CA LYS A 291 1.62 3.05 17.93
C LYS A 291 0.11 2.81 17.95
N HIS A 292 -0.69 3.86 18.09
CA HIS A 292 -2.15 3.77 17.99
C HIS A 292 -2.59 3.08 16.69
N PHE A 293 -1.88 3.33 15.58
CA PHE A 293 -2.18 2.70 14.29
C PHE A 293 -1.69 1.25 14.15
N ARG A 294 -1.02 0.67 15.17
CA ARG A 294 -0.69 -0.77 15.18
C ARG A 294 -1.92 -1.61 15.50
N THR A 295 -2.75 -1.15 16.45
CA THR A 295 -4.02 -1.78 16.79
C THR A 295 -5.03 -1.52 15.67
N GLY A 296 -5.68 -2.57 15.16
CA GLY A 296 -6.61 -2.47 14.03
C GLY A 296 -5.98 -2.64 12.65
N SER A 297 -4.65 -2.61 12.53
CA SER A 297 -3.97 -2.94 11.27
C SER A 297 -4.05 -4.43 10.97
N ILE A 298 -4.63 -4.80 9.83
CA ILE A 298 -4.65 -6.18 9.34
C ILE A 298 -3.19 -6.62 9.07
N GLY A 299 -2.79 -7.78 9.61
CA GLY A 299 -1.43 -8.31 9.46
C GLY A 299 -0.43 -7.84 10.52
N SER A 300 -0.82 -6.97 11.45
CA SER A 300 0.00 -6.58 12.61
C SER A 300 0.20 -7.76 13.57
N LEU A 301 1.31 -7.72 14.31
CA LEU A 301 1.59 -8.68 15.42
C LEU A 301 0.96 -8.25 16.74
N TYR A 302 0.37 -7.06 16.82
CA TYR A 302 -0.16 -6.45 18.04
C TYR A 302 -1.68 -6.65 18.15
N HIS A 303 -2.11 -7.91 18.32
CA HIS A 303 -3.51 -8.28 18.51
C HIS A 303 -3.77 -8.84 19.91
N SER A 304 -4.95 -8.52 20.46
CA SER A 304 -5.42 -8.99 21.75
C SER A 304 -6.18 -10.32 21.69
N ASP A 305 -6.72 -10.69 20.50
CA ASP A 305 -7.66 -11.80 20.38
C ASP A 305 -7.05 -13.16 20.69
N ASP A 306 -7.83 -13.99 21.35
CA ASP A 306 -7.44 -15.36 21.68
C ASP A 306 -7.59 -16.27 20.46
N LEU A 307 -6.60 -17.14 20.25
CA LEU A 307 -6.62 -18.12 19.17
C LEU A 307 -7.87 -19.03 19.21
N ARG A 308 -8.38 -19.34 20.41
CA ARG A 308 -9.60 -20.15 20.59
C ARG A 308 -10.85 -19.54 19.93
N PHE A 309 -10.93 -18.21 19.85
CA PHE A 309 -12.03 -17.52 19.19
C PHE A 309 -11.89 -17.42 17.67
N ASN A 310 -10.66 -17.50 17.16
CA ASN A 310 -10.38 -17.35 15.75
C ASN A 310 -10.41 -18.69 14.99
N VAL A 311 -9.90 -19.78 15.59
CA VAL A 311 -9.81 -21.09 14.94
C VAL A 311 -11.15 -21.59 14.37
N PRO A 312 -12.29 -21.51 15.08
CA PRO A 312 -13.57 -21.95 14.52
C PRO A 312 -14.09 -21.14 13.33
N LYS A 313 -13.53 -19.95 13.09
CA LYS A 313 -13.95 -19.06 11.99
C LYS A 313 -13.12 -19.26 10.73
N LEU A 314 -12.01 -19.99 10.82
CA LEU A 314 -11.09 -20.17 9.70
C LEU A 314 -11.68 -21.09 8.63
N ASN A 315 -11.46 -20.74 7.36
CA ASN A 315 -11.62 -21.68 6.26
C ASN A 315 -10.57 -22.81 6.33
N GLN A 316 -10.73 -23.85 5.52
CA GLN A 316 -9.89 -25.04 5.60
C GLN A 316 -8.41 -24.73 5.34
N SER A 317 -8.09 -23.89 4.35
CA SER A 317 -6.71 -23.46 4.06
C SER A 317 -6.09 -22.69 5.22
N GLY A 318 -6.84 -21.76 5.80
CA GLY A 318 -6.40 -21.00 6.96
C GLY A 318 -6.16 -21.89 8.19
N LEU A 319 -7.08 -22.80 8.46
CA LEU A 319 -6.97 -23.75 9.56
C LEU A 319 -5.73 -24.62 9.42
N SER A 320 -5.48 -25.17 8.22
CA SER A 320 -4.30 -26.01 7.94
C SER A 320 -2.99 -25.27 8.25
N VAL A 321 -2.83 -24.04 7.79
CA VAL A 321 -1.63 -23.24 8.04
C VAL A 321 -1.47 -22.90 9.53
N VAL A 322 -2.56 -22.52 10.19
CA VAL A 322 -2.53 -22.16 11.61
C VAL A 322 -2.14 -23.35 12.50
N MET A 323 -2.68 -24.54 12.20
CA MET A 323 -2.35 -25.76 12.97
C MET A 323 -0.89 -26.19 12.78
N GLN A 324 -0.36 -26.11 11.55
CA GLN A 324 1.06 -26.36 11.30
C GLN A 324 1.96 -25.36 12.07
N MET A 325 1.60 -24.06 12.04
CA MET A 325 2.35 -23.02 12.74
C MET A 325 2.25 -23.17 14.25
N TYR A 326 1.11 -23.61 14.78
CA TYR A 326 0.88 -23.76 16.23
C TYR A 326 1.85 -24.74 16.88
N SER A 327 2.23 -25.80 16.17
CA SER A 327 3.22 -26.80 16.63
C SER A 327 4.65 -26.21 16.74
N ILE A 328 4.93 -25.09 16.05
CA ILE A 328 6.27 -24.50 15.97
C ILE A 328 6.37 -23.19 16.74
N ASP A 329 5.35 -22.33 16.59
CA ASP A 329 5.34 -21.00 17.21
C ASP A 329 3.90 -20.53 17.46
N LYS A 330 3.46 -20.66 18.71
CA LYS A 330 2.10 -20.32 19.14
C LYS A 330 1.77 -18.84 18.95
N LYS A 331 2.76 -17.93 19.15
CA LYS A 331 2.56 -16.50 18.97
C LYS A 331 2.32 -16.17 17.48
N GLN A 332 3.10 -16.78 16.61
CA GLN A 332 2.96 -16.59 15.18
C GLN A 332 1.66 -17.19 14.66
N ALA A 333 1.27 -18.38 15.15
CA ALA A 333 -0.01 -19.01 14.82
C ALA A 333 -1.20 -18.11 15.17
N LYS A 334 -1.15 -17.44 16.33
CA LYS A 334 -2.17 -16.47 16.77
C LYS A 334 -2.29 -15.30 15.77
N ALA A 335 -1.15 -14.71 15.38
CA ALA A 335 -1.13 -13.59 14.43
C ALA A 335 -1.65 -14.00 13.04
N ILE A 336 -1.29 -15.19 12.56
CA ILE A 336 -1.78 -15.73 11.28
C ILE A 336 -3.29 -15.99 11.33
N ALA A 337 -3.79 -16.58 12.42
CA ALA A 337 -5.22 -16.83 12.59
C ALA A 337 -6.03 -15.53 12.55
N GLN A 338 -5.58 -14.50 13.27
CA GLN A 338 -6.22 -13.19 13.26
C GLN A 338 -6.21 -12.55 11.87
N TYR A 339 -5.07 -12.61 11.19
CA TYR A 339 -4.95 -12.12 9.83
C TYR A 339 -5.95 -12.79 8.88
N TYR A 340 -6.06 -14.11 8.94
CA TYR A 340 -6.96 -14.88 8.07
C TYR A 340 -8.43 -14.59 8.36
N VAL A 341 -8.82 -14.51 9.63
CA VAL A 341 -10.19 -14.10 10.01
C VAL A 341 -10.52 -12.70 9.50
N ASN A 342 -9.57 -11.76 9.64
CA ASN A 342 -9.74 -10.40 9.12
C ASN A 342 -9.87 -10.40 7.59
N MET A 343 -9.07 -11.19 6.87
CA MET A 343 -9.15 -11.27 5.42
C MET A 343 -10.46 -11.90 4.93
N GLN A 344 -11.00 -12.90 5.62
CA GLN A 344 -12.34 -13.44 5.35
C GLN A 344 -13.41 -12.35 5.55
N ALA A 345 -13.31 -11.57 6.62
CA ALA A 345 -14.22 -10.43 6.86
C ALA A 345 -14.10 -9.36 5.76
N VAL A 346 -12.88 -9.11 5.26
CA VAL A 346 -12.64 -8.21 4.12
C VAL A 346 -13.34 -8.72 2.87
N VAL A 347 -13.21 -10.00 2.54
CA VAL A 347 -13.90 -10.59 1.37
C VAL A 347 -15.41 -10.42 1.50
N LYS A 348 -15.97 -10.65 2.67
CA LYS A 348 -17.40 -10.40 2.93
C LYS A 348 -17.80 -8.93 2.73
N LYS A 349 -16.95 -7.97 3.14
CA LYS A 349 -17.17 -6.53 2.88
C LYS A 349 -17.16 -6.20 1.40
N ILE A 350 -16.35 -6.88 0.58
CA ILE A 350 -16.28 -6.66 -0.86
C ILE A 350 -17.60 -6.96 -1.55
N CYS A 351 -18.37 -7.96 -1.08
CA CYS A 351 -19.69 -8.25 -1.59
C CYS A 351 -20.67 -7.06 -1.46
N ASN A 352 -20.41 -6.15 -0.51
CA ASN A 352 -21.21 -4.92 -0.34
C ASN A 352 -20.63 -3.73 -1.13
N VAL A 353 -19.43 -3.86 -1.71
CA VAL A 353 -18.74 -2.78 -2.44
C VAL A 353 -18.84 -3.00 -3.94
N VAL A 354 -18.57 -4.22 -4.41
CA VAL A 354 -18.56 -4.58 -5.83
C VAL A 354 -19.96 -5.02 -6.25
N ARG A 355 -20.47 -4.40 -7.33
CA ARG A 355 -21.80 -4.72 -7.86
C ARG A 355 -21.87 -6.08 -8.52
N LYS A 356 -23.05 -6.66 -8.62
CA LYS A 356 -23.27 -7.89 -9.40
C LYS A 356 -22.81 -7.70 -10.86
N GLY A 357 -22.09 -8.69 -11.38
CA GLY A 357 -21.42 -8.62 -12.68
C GLY A 357 -20.12 -7.84 -12.68
N GLY A 358 -19.69 -7.31 -11.53
CA GLY A 358 -18.38 -6.72 -11.35
C GLY A 358 -17.31 -7.77 -11.06
N ALA A 359 -16.07 -7.32 -10.85
CA ALA A 359 -14.93 -8.21 -10.57
C ALA A 359 -13.98 -7.63 -9.54
N CYS A 360 -13.15 -8.52 -9.00
CA CYS A 360 -12.02 -8.13 -8.17
C CYS A 360 -10.72 -8.77 -8.68
N LEU A 361 -9.62 -8.04 -8.51
CA LEU A 361 -8.25 -8.49 -8.68
C LEU A 361 -7.48 -8.26 -7.38
N PHE A 362 -7.01 -9.35 -6.79
CA PHE A 362 -6.05 -9.28 -5.70
C PHE A 362 -4.64 -9.58 -6.18
N VAL A 363 -3.67 -8.82 -5.64
CA VAL A 363 -2.24 -9.10 -5.80
C VAL A 363 -1.67 -9.48 -4.44
N ILE A 364 -1.28 -10.73 -4.26
CA ILE A 364 -0.84 -11.25 -2.97
C ILE A 364 0.33 -12.22 -3.12
N GLY A 365 1.28 -12.17 -2.18
CA GLY A 365 2.39 -13.10 -2.10
C GLY A 365 2.19 -14.14 -1.01
N ASN A 366 2.61 -15.37 -1.27
CA ASN A 366 2.80 -16.35 -0.21
C ASN A 366 4.06 -16.02 0.58
N THR A 367 4.06 -16.32 1.87
CA THR A 367 5.19 -16.13 2.76
C THR A 367 5.60 -17.43 3.40
N GLU A 368 6.71 -17.42 4.12
CA GLU A 368 7.16 -18.60 4.85
C GLU A 368 7.81 -18.16 6.17
N TYR A 369 7.55 -18.92 7.22
CA TYR A 369 8.16 -18.71 8.52
C TYR A 369 8.54 -20.06 9.13
N LYS A 370 9.82 -20.23 9.51
CA LYS A 370 10.38 -21.47 10.07
C LYS A 370 9.98 -22.73 9.28
N SER A 371 10.09 -22.66 7.94
CA SER A 371 9.74 -23.71 6.99
C SER A 371 8.25 -24.05 6.89
N VAL A 372 7.37 -23.30 7.53
CA VAL A 372 5.92 -23.38 7.31
C VAL A 372 5.54 -22.38 6.23
N LYS A 373 4.99 -22.88 5.14
CA LYS A 373 4.41 -22.05 4.09
C LYS A 373 3.11 -21.42 4.58
N ILE A 374 3.02 -20.11 4.47
CA ILE A 374 1.81 -19.34 4.74
C ILE A 374 1.13 -19.07 3.40
N ASP A 375 0.16 -19.91 3.05
CA ASP A 375 -0.48 -19.93 1.72
C ASP A 375 -1.62 -18.91 1.64
N ASN A 376 -1.23 -17.64 1.58
CA ASN A 376 -2.17 -16.52 1.50
C ASN A 376 -3.05 -16.56 0.24
N ALA A 377 -2.47 -16.99 -0.89
CA ALA A 377 -3.19 -17.05 -2.15
C ALA A 377 -4.32 -18.08 -2.10
N ARG A 378 -4.06 -19.28 -1.58
CA ARG A 378 -5.07 -20.32 -1.41
C ARG A 378 -6.17 -19.91 -0.45
N HIS A 379 -5.77 -19.38 0.73
CA HIS A 379 -6.72 -18.89 1.72
C HIS A 379 -7.68 -17.82 1.13
N LEU A 380 -7.14 -16.88 0.37
CA LEU A 380 -7.93 -15.81 -0.22
C LEU A 380 -8.87 -16.33 -1.32
N ALA A 381 -8.38 -17.21 -2.20
CA ALA A 381 -9.21 -17.82 -3.24
C ALA A 381 -10.35 -18.65 -2.65
N GLU A 382 -10.09 -19.44 -1.60
CA GLU A 382 -11.12 -20.17 -0.86
C GLU A 382 -12.13 -19.21 -0.22
N SER A 383 -11.67 -18.12 0.37
CA SER A 383 -12.55 -17.10 0.98
C SER A 383 -13.49 -16.47 -0.06
N LEU A 384 -12.99 -16.20 -1.26
CA LEU A 384 -13.81 -15.68 -2.37
C LEU A 384 -14.88 -16.69 -2.78
N LEU A 385 -14.51 -17.96 -2.96
CA LEU A 385 -15.46 -19.03 -3.32
C LEU A 385 -16.55 -19.21 -2.25
N ASN A 386 -16.17 -19.16 -0.96
CA ASN A 386 -17.10 -19.30 0.15
C ASN A 386 -18.12 -18.15 0.24
N GLU A 387 -17.78 -16.96 -0.24
CA GLU A 387 -18.69 -15.79 -0.29
C GLU A 387 -19.44 -15.70 -1.64
N GLY A 388 -19.38 -16.74 -2.48
CA GLY A 388 -20.18 -16.85 -3.71
C GLY A 388 -19.56 -16.18 -4.94
N PHE A 389 -18.29 -15.79 -4.90
CA PHE A 389 -17.59 -15.38 -6.11
C PHE A 389 -17.38 -16.56 -7.05
N TYR A 390 -17.46 -16.30 -8.35
CA TYR A 390 -17.30 -17.31 -9.39
C TYR A 390 -16.17 -16.92 -10.37
N ASN A 391 -15.85 -17.76 -11.32
CA ASN A 391 -14.73 -17.58 -12.27
C ASN A 391 -13.42 -17.21 -11.55
N VAL A 392 -13.18 -17.84 -10.37
CA VAL A 392 -11.95 -17.59 -9.61
C VAL A 392 -10.77 -18.18 -10.37
N THR A 393 -9.87 -17.29 -10.81
CA THR A 393 -8.67 -17.67 -11.56
C THR A 393 -7.43 -17.14 -10.88
N ILE A 394 -6.35 -17.92 -10.92
CA ILE A 394 -5.06 -17.55 -10.33
C ILE A 394 -4.00 -17.54 -11.43
N LYS A 395 -3.23 -16.43 -11.47
CA LYS A 395 -2.02 -16.29 -12.28
C LYS A 395 -0.83 -16.05 -11.38
N ARG A 396 0.36 -16.44 -11.81
CA ARG A 396 1.63 -16.23 -11.10
C ARG A 396 2.52 -15.27 -11.87
N ARG A 397 3.12 -14.28 -11.21
CA ARG A 397 4.03 -13.32 -11.81
C ARG A 397 5.34 -13.21 -11.05
N LYS A 398 6.40 -12.79 -11.72
CA LYS A 398 7.66 -12.39 -11.06
C LYS A 398 7.58 -10.96 -10.56
N ILE A 399 8.22 -10.70 -9.42
CA ILE A 399 8.48 -9.34 -8.93
C ILE A 399 9.87 -8.93 -9.44
N LEU A 400 9.91 -7.93 -10.32
CA LEU A 400 11.15 -7.34 -10.81
C LEU A 400 11.57 -6.15 -9.95
N ASN A 401 12.85 -5.78 -10.05
CA ASN A 401 13.42 -4.55 -9.46
C ASN A 401 13.25 -4.41 -7.95
N LYS A 402 13.37 -5.50 -7.18
CA LYS A 402 13.40 -5.43 -5.72
C LYS A 402 14.62 -4.63 -5.24
N ILE A 403 14.37 -3.64 -4.38
CA ILE A 403 15.42 -2.84 -3.75
C ILE A 403 16.25 -3.68 -2.76
N LEU A 404 15.59 -4.63 -2.06
CA LEU A 404 16.27 -5.52 -1.11
C LEU A 404 16.57 -6.87 -1.77
N THR A 405 17.76 -7.42 -1.48
CA THR A 405 18.12 -8.75 -1.98
C THR A 405 17.09 -9.80 -1.52
N PRO A 406 16.55 -10.61 -2.45
CA PRO A 406 15.60 -11.66 -2.12
C PRO A 406 16.26 -12.91 -1.52
N TYR A 407 17.60 -12.98 -1.50
CA TYR A 407 18.32 -14.17 -1.05
C TYR A 407 18.43 -14.24 0.46
N ARG A 408 18.31 -15.43 1.01
CA ARG A 408 18.42 -15.72 2.44
C ARG A 408 19.34 -16.92 2.65
N ASP A 409 20.16 -16.83 3.69
CA ASP A 409 20.94 -17.95 4.18
C ASP A 409 20.07 -19.00 4.91
N LYS A 410 20.69 -20.09 5.34
CA LYS A 410 20.04 -21.16 6.11
C LYS A 410 19.39 -20.70 7.41
N ASN A 411 19.79 -19.54 7.94
CA ASN A 411 19.25 -18.93 9.15
C ASN A 411 18.18 -17.87 8.86
N GLY A 412 17.79 -17.68 7.58
CA GLY A 412 16.81 -16.68 7.15
C GLY A 412 17.34 -15.24 7.08
N LYS A 413 18.65 -15.00 7.28
CA LYS A 413 19.27 -13.68 7.16
C LYS A 413 19.53 -13.31 5.70
N PHE A 414 19.62 -12.01 5.42
CA PHE A 414 19.99 -11.52 4.08
C PHE A 414 21.32 -12.11 3.63
N SER A 415 21.34 -12.64 2.41
CA SER A 415 22.54 -13.19 1.78
C SER A 415 22.83 -12.44 0.48
N SER A 416 24.11 -12.22 0.18
CA SER A 416 24.57 -11.77 -1.12
C SER A 416 24.78 -12.94 -2.10
N ASP A 417 24.80 -14.17 -1.58
CA ASP A 417 24.96 -15.38 -2.37
C ASP A 417 23.68 -15.68 -3.16
N LYS A 418 23.78 -15.61 -4.49
CA LYS A 418 22.67 -15.84 -5.41
C LYS A 418 22.25 -17.31 -5.52
N THR A 419 23.05 -18.24 -4.99
CA THR A 419 22.69 -19.65 -4.87
C THR A 419 21.85 -19.94 -3.65
N SER A 420 21.81 -19.00 -2.70
CA SER A 420 20.96 -19.06 -1.51
C SER A 420 19.48 -19.00 -1.88
N ARG A 421 18.64 -19.50 -0.98
CA ARG A 421 17.18 -19.52 -1.15
C ARG A 421 16.63 -18.12 -1.45
N LYS A 422 15.87 -18.02 -2.54
CA LYS A 422 15.19 -16.80 -2.97
C LYS A 422 13.78 -16.74 -2.39
N ILE A 423 13.43 -15.62 -1.72
CA ILE A 423 12.10 -15.39 -1.15
C ILE A 423 11.47 -14.11 -1.70
N TYR A 424 10.14 -14.02 -1.65
CA TYR A 424 9.38 -12.84 -2.11
C TYR A 424 9.71 -12.42 -3.55
N SER A 425 9.95 -13.39 -4.43
CA SER A 425 10.29 -13.11 -5.83
C SER A 425 9.09 -13.19 -6.76
N GLU A 426 7.97 -13.63 -6.23
CA GLU A 426 6.77 -13.94 -6.98
C GLU A 426 5.54 -13.51 -6.20
N GLU A 427 4.48 -13.21 -6.95
CA GLU A 427 3.15 -12.87 -6.44
C GLU A 427 2.10 -13.59 -7.26
N PHE A 428 0.93 -13.73 -6.68
CA PHE A 428 -0.25 -14.28 -7.31
C PHE A 428 -1.26 -13.17 -7.60
N LEU A 429 -1.87 -13.26 -8.77
CA LEU A 429 -2.98 -12.44 -9.21
C LEU A 429 -4.23 -13.31 -9.14
N ILE A 430 -5.16 -12.94 -8.27
CA ILE A 430 -6.40 -13.70 -8.07
C ILE A 430 -7.54 -12.84 -8.60
N PHE A 431 -8.15 -13.29 -9.67
CA PHE A 431 -9.35 -12.71 -10.26
C PHE A 431 -10.57 -13.46 -9.80
N ALA A 432 -11.67 -12.75 -9.57
CA ALA A 432 -12.96 -13.34 -9.29
C ALA A 432 -14.08 -12.39 -9.72
N GLN A 433 -15.24 -12.94 -10.09
CA GLN A 433 -16.46 -12.20 -10.44
C GLN A 433 -17.52 -12.41 -9.36
N ILE A 434 -18.42 -11.46 -9.19
CA ILE A 434 -19.53 -11.53 -8.24
C ILE A 434 -20.89 -11.39 -8.95
#